data_20562749542c3feeeab414599d01f107
#
_entry.id   20562749542c3feeeab414599d01f107
#
_cell.length_a   1.000
_cell.length_b   1.000
_cell.length_c   1.000
_cell.angle_alpha   90.00
_cell.angle_beta   90.00
_cell.angle_gamma   90.00
#
_symmetry.space_group_name_H-M   'P 1'
#
loop_
_entity.id
_entity.type
_entity.pdbx_description
1 polymer ?
#
loop_
_entity_poly.entity_id
_entity_poly.type
_entity_poly.pdbx_seq_one_letter_code
_entity_poly.pdbx_strand_id
1 'polypeptide(L)'
;NWSMVQAALYSHYPDLELVEIAPEDDYIHRFPPTADEVLKIPRRLFGSESILGKKDAILGRSDVYPIRTYVDFEESEEDFRLDTLATLLEVLGKCGPQEELWLQILIRPVVGDWWKKAGEAEIEAIKKRNTSSIVSPEFGETQMTRLYPGFGDAELIKAIDKNIAKPAFDTVLRYLYITDPKAYNSNFARRGVSFALNQHASKAFNEFYYNRGVATRVDYHFGKIPPLFYKHRYLARQRKIYRHYRERYIYPQTFVENVFEFKGFHFYIWGWKSSRMVLNTEALATIYHLPTKPVMSSQLIRKVEARKIGPPMGLAIYGEEGESADLPGLQK
;
A
#
# COMPACT_ATOMS: atom_id res chain seq x y z
N ASN A 1 -2.36 -15.59 16.78
CA ASN A 1 -2.69 -14.98 18.08
C ASN A 1 -3.70 -13.84 17.92
N TRP A 2 -4.95 -14.20 17.67
CA TRP A 2 -6.06 -13.25 17.51
C TRP A 2 -6.21 -12.33 18.73
N SER A 3 -6.16 -12.90 19.93
CA SER A 3 -6.27 -12.16 21.20
C SER A 3 -5.24 -11.02 21.35
N MET A 4 -4.02 -11.21 20.85
CA MET A 4 -3.00 -10.15 20.90
C MET A 4 -3.35 -8.99 19.94
N VAL A 5 -3.89 -9.29 18.77
CA VAL A 5 -4.32 -8.28 17.80
C VAL A 5 -5.50 -7.49 18.36
N GLN A 6 -6.48 -8.19 18.96
CA GLN A 6 -7.61 -7.55 19.62
C GLN A 6 -7.15 -6.64 20.76
N ALA A 7 -6.29 -7.12 21.66
CA ALA A 7 -5.77 -6.33 22.76
C ALA A 7 -5.03 -5.07 22.27
N ALA A 8 -4.20 -5.20 21.25
CA ALA A 8 -3.48 -4.07 20.67
C ALA A 8 -4.44 -3.04 20.04
N LEU A 9 -5.48 -3.49 19.34
CA LEU A 9 -6.45 -2.59 18.73
C LEU A 9 -7.32 -1.90 19.76
N TYR A 10 -7.85 -2.61 20.75
CA TYR A 10 -8.69 -2.02 21.80
C TYR A 10 -7.91 -1.06 22.71
N SER A 11 -6.60 -1.26 22.90
CA SER A 11 -5.78 -0.34 23.69
C SER A 11 -5.66 1.05 23.05
N HIS A 12 -5.73 1.13 21.72
CA HIS A 12 -5.62 2.38 20.97
C HIS A 12 -6.98 2.93 20.49
N TYR A 13 -7.94 2.04 20.29
CA TYR A 13 -9.26 2.36 19.76
C TYR A 13 -10.36 1.68 20.59
N PRO A 14 -10.70 2.22 21.77
CA PRO A 14 -11.65 1.58 22.68
C PRO A 14 -13.06 1.45 22.09
N ASP A 15 -13.45 2.34 21.18
CA ASP A 15 -14.76 2.33 20.52
C ASP A 15 -14.80 1.43 19.26
N LEU A 16 -13.74 0.67 18.99
CA LEU A 16 -13.65 -0.17 17.81
C LEU A 16 -14.49 -1.43 17.96
N GLU A 17 -15.35 -1.71 17.00
CA GLU A 17 -16.04 -2.99 16.88
C GLU A 17 -15.22 -3.93 15.98
N LEU A 18 -14.81 -5.06 16.51
CA LEU A 18 -14.07 -6.10 15.79
C LEU A 18 -14.94 -7.33 15.61
N VAL A 19 -15.28 -7.64 14.38
CA VAL A 19 -16.08 -8.81 14.01
C VAL A 19 -15.22 -9.75 13.18
N GLU A 20 -15.14 -11.00 13.60
CA GLU A 20 -14.53 -12.06 12.78
C GLU A 20 -15.49 -12.46 11.67
N ILE A 21 -15.05 -12.36 10.43
CA ILE A 21 -15.86 -12.71 9.26
C ILE A 21 -15.60 -14.18 8.93
N ALA A 22 -16.68 -14.97 8.85
CA ALA A 22 -16.57 -16.35 8.39
C ALA A 22 -16.04 -16.41 6.93
N PRO A 23 -15.27 -17.44 6.56
CA PRO A 23 -14.70 -17.52 5.21
C PRO A 23 -15.74 -17.40 4.08
N GLU A 24 -16.95 -17.91 4.30
CA GLU A 24 -18.08 -17.81 3.34
C GLU A 24 -18.60 -16.39 3.18
N ASP A 25 -18.50 -15.55 4.20
CA ASP A 25 -18.97 -14.15 4.20
C ASP A 25 -17.89 -13.16 3.68
N ASP A 26 -16.67 -13.64 3.47
CA ASP A 26 -15.60 -12.81 2.89
C ASP A 26 -16.03 -12.33 1.49
N TYR A 27 -15.91 -11.02 1.24
CA TYR A 27 -16.29 -10.42 -0.05
C TYR A 27 -15.63 -11.08 -1.26
N ILE A 28 -14.45 -11.68 -1.10
CA ILE A 28 -13.74 -12.42 -2.13
C ILE A 28 -14.55 -13.66 -2.57
N HIS A 29 -15.29 -14.28 -1.67
CA HIS A 29 -16.08 -15.48 -1.95
C HIS A 29 -17.42 -15.19 -2.64
N ARG A 30 -17.88 -13.93 -2.65
CA ARG A 30 -19.05 -13.52 -3.44
C ARG A 30 -18.82 -13.61 -4.94
N PHE A 31 -17.56 -13.70 -5.35
CA PHE A 31 -17.16 -13.82 -6.75
C PHE A 31 -16.67 -15.23 -7.05
N PRO A 32 -16.84 -15.68 -8.32
CA PRO A 32 -16.37 -16.99 -8.74
C PRO A 32 -14.90 -17.24 -8.40
N PRO A 33 -14.50 -18.50 -8.15
CA PRO A 33 -13.13 -18.83 -7.73
C PRO A 33 -12.09 -18.56 -8.81
N THR A 34 -12.48 -18.54 -10.08
CA THR A 34 -11.56 -18.32 -11.20
C THR A 34 -11.90 -17.06 -11.99
N ALA A 35 -10.87 -16.42 -12.56
CA ALA A 35 -11.07 -15.29 -13.46
C ALA A 35 -11.90 -15.64 -14.69
N ASP A 36 -11.81 -16.88 -15.18
CA ASP A 36 -12.56 -17.32 -16.35
C ASP A 36 -14.08 -17.35 -16.09
N GLU A 37 -14.48 -17.73 -14.89
CA GLU A 37 -15.88 -17.69 -14.47
C GLU A 37 -16.38 -16.26 -14.29
N VAL A 38 -15.54 -15.37 -13.75
CA VAL A 38 -15.85 -13.93 -13.66
C VAL A 38 -16.04 -13.34 -15.07
N LEU A 39 -15.24 -13.76 -16.03
CA LEU A 39 -15.30 -13.26 -17.41
C LEU A 39 -16.40 -13.90 -18.25
N LYS A 40 -16.96 -15.06 -17.85
CA LYS A 40 -18.15 -15.68 -18.48
C LYS A 40 -19.43 -14.87 -18.20
N ILE A 41 -19.55 -14.33 -16.99
CA ILE A 41 -20.50 -13.26 -16.71
C ILE A 41 -19.95 -12.06 -17.49
N PRO A 42 -20.75 -11.29 -18.26
CA PRO A 42 -20.20 -10.20 -19.09
C PRO A 42 -19.61 -9.08 -18.22
N ARG A 43 -18.45 -9.35 -17.66
CA ARG A 43 -17.70 -8.43 -16.83
C ARG A 43 -16.31 -8.18 -17.36
N ARG A 44 -15.78 -6.99 -17.13
CA ARG A 44 -14.39 -6.64 -17.39
C ARG A 44 -13.61 -6.65 -16.08
N LEU A 45 -12.43 -7.23 -16.13
CA LEU A 45 -11.49 -7.27 -15.01
C LEU A 45 -10.22 -6.55 -15.41
N PHE A 46 -9.87 -5.55 -14.63
CA PHE A 46 -8.57 -4.90 -14.68
C PHE A 46 -7.89 -5.08 -13.33
N GLY A 47 -6.61 -5.35 -13.33
CA GLY A 47 -5.84 -5.43 -12.08
C GLY A 47 -4.42 -4.95 -12.29
N SER A 48 -3.83 -4.41 -11.25
CA SER A 48 -2.43 -4.00 -11.19
C SER A 48 -1.93 -3.93 -9.75
N GLU A 49 -0.68 -3.56 -9.62
CA GLU A 49 -0.02 -3.24 -8.36
C GLU A 49 0.56 -1.83 -8.43
N SER A 50 0.72 -1.21 -7.28
CA SER A 50 1.47 0.04 -7.14
C SER A 50 2.88 -0.26 -6.69
N ILE A 51 3.84 0.47 -7.22
CA ILE A 51 5.25 0.37 -6.87
C ILE A 51 5.81 1.75 -6.58
N LEU A 52 6.86 1.81 -5.78
CA LEU A 52 7.65 3.00 -5.56
C LEU A 52 8.65 3.20 -6.69
N GLY A 53 8.86 4.45 -7.09
CA GLY A 53 9.74 4.76 -8.20
C GLY A 53 10.44 6.11 -8.09
N LYS A 54 11.55 6.20 -7.36
CA LYS A 54 12.44 7.36 -7.43
C LYS A 54 13.30 7.25 -8.68
N LYS A 55 13.09 8.13 -9.65
CA LYS A 55 13.80 8.11 -10.94
C LYS A 55 15.31 8.33 -10.79
N ASP A 56 15.70 9.12 -9.81
CA ASP A 56 17.08 9.54 -9.60
C ASP A 56 17.80 8.71 -8.52
N ALA A 57 17.29 7.54 -8.16
CA ALA A 57 17.93 6.64 -7.22
C ALA A 57 19.28 6.16 -7.81
N ILE A 58 20.40 6.42 -7.11
CA ILE A 58 21.77 6.20 -7.61
C ILE A 58 22.04 4.71 -7.80
N LEU A 59 21.66 3.89 -6.81
CA LEU A 59 21.85 2.44 -6.84
C LEU A 59 20.62 1.69 -7.37
N GLY A 60 19.63 2.42 -7.91
CA GLY A 60 18.41 1.84 -8.47
C GLY A 60 17.42 1.30 -7.43
N ARG A 61 17.68 1.46 -6.13
CA ARG A 61 16.75 1.09 -5.05
C ARG A 61 15.90 2.28 -4.65
N SER A 62 14.80 2.45 -5.35
CA SER A 62 13.89 3.57 -5.08
C SER A 62 13.23 3.51 -3.70
N ASP A 63 13.02 2.32 -3.17
CA ASP A 63 12.29 2.10 -1.93
C ASP A 63 13.01 2.57 -0.64
N VAL A 64 14.33 2.84 -0.67
CA VAL A 64 15.03 3.47 0.47
C VAL A 64 14.69 4.94 0.64
N TYR A 65 14.18 5.60 -0.41
CA TYR A 65 13.71 6.97 -0.32
C TYR A 65 12.30 6.99 0.27
N PRO A 66 12.01 7.83 1.29
CA PRO A 66 10.70 7.89 1.90
C PRO A 66 9.67 8.48 0.94
N ILE A 67 8.41 8.19 1.20
CA ILE A 67 7.26 8.94 0.68
C ILE A 67 6.94 10.09 1.65
N ARG A 68 6.09 11.01 1.24
CA ARG A 68 5.50 12.00 2.13
C ARG A 68 4.57 11.29 3.12
N THR A 69 4.83 11.46 4.42
CA THR A 69 4.10 10.78 5.51
C THR A 69 3.11 11.71 6.20
N TYR A 70 2.25 11.18 7.04
CA TYR A 70 1.26 11.97 7.81
C TYR A 70 1.91 13.10 8.61
N VAL A 71 3.16 12.92 9.06
CA VAL A 71 3.91 13.95 9.79
C VAL A 71 4.09 15.20 8.94
N ASP A 72 4.42 15.03 7.66
CA ASP A 72 4.61 16.15 6.72
C ASP A 72 3.30 16.89 6.43
N PHE A 73 2.16 16.23 6.60
CA PHE A 73 0.83 16.85 6.43
C PHE A 73 0.40 17.59 7.70
N GLU A 74 0.80 17.12 8.89
CA GLU A 74 0.50 17.78 10.16
C GLU A 74 1.32 19.07 10.35
N GLU A 75 2.57 19.10 9.87
CA GLU A 75 3.44 20.25 9.96
C GLU A 75 3.02 21.42 9.03
N SER A 76 2.25 21.13 7.98
CA SER A 76 1.95 22.14 6.94
C SER A 76 0.75 23.03 7.25
N GLU A 77 -0.17 22.65 8.13
CA GLU A 77 -1.37 23.44 8.46
C GLU A 77 -1.86 23.15 9.89
N GLU A 78 -1.69 24.11 10.78
CA GLU A 78 -2.11 23.99 12.19
C GLU A 78 -3.64 23.82 12.38
N ASP A 79 -4.46 24.24 11.41
CA ASP A 79 -5.94 24.26 11.52
C ASP A 79 -6.66 23.12 10.77
N PHE A 80 -6.01 22.41 9.86
CA PHE A 80 -6.64 21.35 9.07
C PHE A 80 -5.82 20.07 9.06
N ARG A 81 -6.12 19.17 10.00
CA ARG A 81 -5.59 17.78 9.95
C ARG A 81 -6.27 17.01 8.83
N LEU A 82 -5.66 17.06 7.65
CA LEU A 82 -6.11 16.27 6.51
C LEU A 82 -5.82 14.78 6.78
N ASP A 83 -6.88 14.00 6.90
CA ASP A 83 -6.76 12.55 6.95
C ASP A 83 -6.24 12.03 5.62
N THR A 84 -5.05 11.44 5.63
CA THR A 84 -4.36 10.96 4.43
C THR A 84 -5.11 9.83 3.73
N LEU A 85 -6.01 9.15 4.43
CA LEU A 85 -6.87 8.09 3.88
C LEU A 85 -8.07 8.65 3.11
N ALA A 86 -8.46 9.90 3.36
CA ALA A 86 -9.68 10.50 2.78
C ALA A 86 -9.74 10.40 1.26
N THR A 87 -8.65 10.74 0.57
CA THR A 87 -8.58 10.69 -0.90
C THR A 87 -8.74 9.26 -1.44
N LEU A 88 -8.17 8.27 -0.76
CA LEU A 88 -8.31 6.88 -1.14
C LEU A 88 -9.75 6.39 -0.95
N LEU A 89 -10.37 6.71 0.18
CA LEU A 89 -11.77 6.39 0.45
C LEU A 89 -12.72 7.10 -0.52
N GLU A 90 -12.43 8.33 -0.90
CA GLU A 90 -13.21 9.05 -1.93
C GLU A 90 -13.15 8.33 -3.28
N VAL A 91 -11.96 7.87 -3.70
CA VAL A 91 -11.82 7.10 -4.95
C VAL A 91 -12.58 5.79 -4.88
N LEU A 92 -12.50 5.07 -3.75
CA LEU A 92 -13.27 3.84 -3.54
C LEU A 92 -14.78 4.11 -3.56
N GLY A 93 -15.21 5.22 -2.98
CA GLY A 93 -16.63 5.63 -2.93
C GLY A 93 -17.21 6.09 -4.28
N LYS A 94 -16.37 6.41 -5.27
CA LYS A 94 -16.81 6.78 -6.63
C LYS A 94 -17.25 5.61 -7.50
N CYS A 95 -17.09 4.38 -7.03
CA CYS A 95 -17.56 3.20 -7.74
C CYS A 95 -19.09 3.17 -7.81
N GLY A 96 -19.64 3.01 -9.01
CA GLY A 96 -21.06 2.84 -9.24
C GLY A 96 -21.58 1.47 -8.79
N PRO A 97 -22.91 1.26 -8.84
CA PRO A 97 -23.52 0.01 -8.35
C PRO A 97 -23.11 -1.25 -9.13
N GLN A 98 -22.56 -1.10 -10.33
CA GLN A 98 -22.08 -2.19 -11.19
C GLN A 98 -20.56 -2.25 -11.26
N GLU A 99 -19.88 -1.49 -10.41
CA GLU A 99 -18.44 -1.38 -10.36
C GLU A 99 -17.94 -1.81 -8.99
N GLU A 100 -16.89 -2.59 -8.97
CA GLU A 100 -16.19 -2.97 -7.76
C GLU A 100 -14.71 -2.65 -7.88
N LEU A 101 -14.20 -1.95 -6.90
CA LEU A 101 -12.78 -1.67 -6.75
C LEU A 101 -12.29 -2.29 -5.45
N TRP A 102 -11.48 -3.33 -5.58
CA TRP A 102 -10.88 -4.04 -4.47
C TRP A 102 -9.45 -3.58 -4.29
N LEU A 103 -9.09 -3.24 -3.07
CA LEU A 103 -7.73 -2.87 -2.68
C LEU A 103 -7.20 -3.86 -1.65
N GLN A 104 -5.97 -4.28 -1.83
CA GLN A 104 -5.28 -5.21 -0.94
C GLN A 104 -3.89 -4.68 -0.63
N ILE A 105 -3.59 -4.54 0.66
CA ILE A 105 -2.27 -4.22 1.16
C ILE A 105 -1.76 -5.44 1.92
N LEU A 106 -0.74 -6.08 1.36
CA LEU A 106 -0.09 -7.23 1.96
C LEU A 106 1.25 -6.78 2.52
N ILE A 107 1.52 -7.16 3.76
CA ILE A 107 2.76 -6.80 4.44
C ILE A 107 3.44 -8.04 5.01
N ARG A 108 4.76 -8.07 4.98
CA ARG A 108 5.59 -9.09 5.59
C ARG A 108 6.83 -8.43 6.22
N PRO A 109 7.15 -8.70 7.48
CA PRO A 109 8.33 -8.12 8.11
C PRO A 109 9.60 -8.40 7.29
N VAL A 110 10.44 -7.39 7.14
CA VAL A 110 11.78 -7.55 6.56
C VAL A 110 12.66 -8.23 7.60
N VAL A 111 13.29 -9.34 7.22
CA VAL A 111 14.19 -10.09 8.08
C VAL A 111 15.64 -9.72 7.79
N GLY A 112 16.41 -9.45 8.84
CA GLY A 112 17.83 -9.12 8.76
C GLY A 112 18.11 -7.63 8.42
N ASP A 113 19.39 -7.29 8.33
CA ASP A 113 19.88 -5.91 8.22
C ASP A 113 20.02 -5.40 6.77
N TRP A 114 19.58 -6.20 5.79
CA TRP A 114 19.83 -5.87 4.37
C TRP A 114 19.17 -4.54 3.96
N TRP A 115 18.02 -4.23 4.54
CA TRP A 115 17.30 -2.98 4.29
C TRP A 115 18.11 -1.76 4.78
N LYS A 116 18.58 -1.83 6.03
CA LYS A 116 19.41 -0.80 6.62
C LYS A 116 20.71 -0.60 5.83
N LYS A 117 21.40 -1.70 5.51
CA LYS A 117 22.62 -1.66 4.68
C LYS A 117 22.37 -1.06 3.29
N ALA A 118 21.21 -1.33 2.68
CA ALA A 118 20.86 -0.74 1.40
C ALA A 118 20.69 0.79 1.49
N GLY A 119 20.06 1.28 2.55
CA GLY A 119 19.94 2.73 2.79
C GLY A 119 21.27 3.39 3.11
N GLU A 120 22.11 2.77 3.96
CA GLU A 120 23.47 3.24 4.27
C GLU A 120 24.32 3.34 2.99
N ALA A 121 24.24 2.34 2.12
CA ALA A 121 24.95 2.34 0.83
C ALA A 121 24.48 3.48 -0.09
N GLU A 122 23.18 3.75 -0.13
CA GLU A 122 22.64 4.87 -0.92
C GLU A 122 23.08 6.22 -0.36
N ILE A 123 23.11 6.39 0.97
CA ILE A 123 23.62 7.59 1.65
C ILE A 123 25.10 7.81 1.29
N GLU A 124 25.92 6.74 1.33
CA GLU A 124 27.32 6.85 0.92
C GLU A 124 27.48 7.21 -0.56
N ALA A 125 26.63 6.68 -1.42
CA ALA A 125 26.65 7.01 -2.84
C ALA A 125 26.30 8.49 -3.09
N ILE A 126 25.35 9.05 -2.34
CA ILE A 126 25.01 10.49 -2.37
C ILE A 126 26.20 11.31 -1.90
N LYS A 127 26.85 10.92 -0.79
CA LYS A 127 28.05 11.62 -0.27
C LYS A 127 29.20 11.59 -1.28
N LYS A 128 29.44 10.44 -1.93
CA LYS A 128 30.49 10.28 -2.96
C LYS A 128 30.22 11.13 -4.20
N ARG A 129 28.97 11.21 -4.65
CA ARG A 129 28.60 12.07 -5.79
C ARG A 129 28.96 13.54 -5.55
N ASN A 130 28.85 13.98 -4.31
CA ASN A 130 29.16 15.38 -3.91
C ASN A 130 30.63 15.64 -3.54
N THR A 131 31.49 14.62 -3.67
CA THR A 131 32.91 14.75 -3.45
C THR A 131 33.59 14.88 -4.81
N SER A 132 34.08 16.06 -5.15
CA SER A 132 34.93 16.25 -6.32
C SER A 132 36.40 16.23 -5.90
N SER A 133 37.20 15.52 -6.68
CA SER A 133 38.66 15.61 -6.58
C SER A 133 39.15 16.77 -7.44
N ILE A 134 39.79 17.77 -6.82
CA ILE A 134 40.46 18.83 -7.55
C ILE A 134 41.94 18.40 -7.65
N VAL A 135 42.36 18.16 -8.87
CA VAL A 135 43.81 17.97 -9.14
C VAL A 135 44.41 19.34 -9.28
N SER A 136 45.24 19.74 -8.30
CA SER A 136 46.03 20.98 -8.39
C SER A 136 47.18 20.79 -9.37
N PRO A 137 47.27 21.57 -10.49
CA PRO A 137 48.29 21.36 -11.52
C PRO A 137 49.74 21.61 -11.04
N GLU A 138 49.91 22.30 -9.93
CA GLU A 138 51.25 22.74 -9.47
C GLU A 138 51.98 21.75 -8.59
N PHE A 139 51.35 20.78 -7.95
CA PHE A 139 52.03 19.91 -6.97
C PHE A 139 51.75 18.41 -7.11
N GLY A 140 50.97 17.96 -8.07
CA GLY A 140 50.70 16.52 -8.27
C GLY A 140 49.95 15.83 -7.11
N GLU A 141 49.52 16.55 -6.11
CA GLU A 141 48.75 16.05 -4.97
C GLU A 141 47.24 16.18 -5.24
N THR A 142 46.58 15.07 -5.16
CA THR A 142 45.10 15.03 -5.26
C THR A 142 44.50 15.46 -3.92
N GLN A 143 44.15 16.72 -3.79
CA GLN A 143 43.38 17.18 -2.64
C GLN A 143 41.89 16.80 -2.86
N MET A 144 41.38 15.93 -2.01
CA MET A 144 39.93 15.67 -1.94
C MET A 144 39.26 16.85 -1.26
N THR A 145 38.65 17.73 -2.06
CA THR A 145 37.77 18.76 -1.52
C THR A 145 36.39 18.15 -1.32
N ARG A 146 35.98 17.97 -0.06
CA ARG A 146 34.59 17.67 0.27
C ARG A 146 33.78 18.91 -0.06
N LEU A 147 33.06 18.86 -1.17
CA LEU A 147 31.91 19.75 -1.36
C LEU A 147 30.88 19.37 -0.30
N TYR A 148 30.48 20.33 0.52
CA TYR A 148 29.35 20.11 1.41
C TYR A 148 28.13 19.64 0.57
N PRO A 149 27.38 18.63 1.05
CA PRO A 149 26.16 18.26 0.37
C PRO A 149 25.32 19.51 0.10
N GLY A 150 24.83 19.67 -1.10
CA GLY A 150 23.86 20.72 -1.38
C GLY A 150 22.73 20.65 -0.35
N PHE A 151 22.09 21.79 -0.05
CA PHE A 151 21.02 21.85 0.96
C PHE A 151 19.99 20.71 0.78
N GLY A 152 19.57 20.44 -0.44
CA GLY A 152 18.65 19.33 -0.76
C GLY A 152 19.23 17.93 -0.51
N ASP A 153 20.53 17.71 -0.67
CA ASP A 153 21.15 16.41 -0.42
C ASP A 153 21.30 16.12 1.08
N ALA A 154 21.51 17.14 1.90
CA ALA A 154 21.56 16.99 3.36
C ALA A 154 20.18 16.58 3.92
N GLU A 155 19.11 17.20 3.43
CA GLU A 155 17.73 16.81 3.77
C GLU A 155 17.40 15.40 3.30
N LEU A 156 17.82 15.05 2.09
CA LEU A 156 17.61 13.73 1.53
C LEU A 156 18.32 12.64 2.34
N ILE A 157 19.58 12.85 2.72
CA ILE A 157 20.33 11.93 3.58
C ILE A 157 19.62 11.74 4.92
N LYS A 158 19.19 12.84 5.55
CA LYS A 158 18.44 12.79 6.82
C LYS A 158 17.12 12.03 6.68
N ALA A 159 16.42 12.23 5.57
CA ALA A 159 15.15 11.56 5.30
C ALA A 159 15.34 10.05 5.07
N ILE A 160 16.38 9.62 4.33
CA ILE A 160 16.73 8.21 4.15
C ILE A 160 17.10 7.58 5.49
N ASP A 161 17.93 8.25 6.28
CA ASP A 161 18.35 7.76 7.60
C ASP A 161 17.16 7.56 8.53
N LYS A 162 16.24 8.53 8.61
CA LYS A 162 14.96 8.41 9.33
C LYS A 162 14.11 7.24 8.81
N ASN A 163 14.11 7.00 7.49
CA ASN A 163 13.33 5.94 6.87
C ASN A 163 13.82 4.55 7.25
N ILE A 164 15.15 4.33 7.18
CA ILE A 164 15.77 3.03 7.47
C ILE A 164 15.92 2.72 8.95
N ALA A 165 15.78 3.72 9.83
CA ALA A 165 15.81 3.53 11.27
C ALA A 165 14.55 2.83 11.83
N LYS A 166 13.46 2.82 11.08
CA LYS A 166 12.18 2.24 11.50
C LYS A 166 12.01 0.80 11.03
N PRO A 167 11.20 -0.02 11.73
CA PRO A 167 10.84 -1.36 11.25
C PRO A 167 10.25 -1.28 9.85
N ALA A 168 10.72 -2.16 8.98
CA ALA A 168 10.37 -2.18 7.57
C ALA A 168 9.63 -3.46 7.19
N PHE A 169 8.77 -3.35 6.18
CA PHE A 169 7.95 -4.43 5.69
C PHE A 169 8.00 -4.50 4.17
N ASP A 170 8.24 -5.71 3.65
CA ASP A 170 7.93 -6.01 2.25
C ASP A 170 6.44 -5.80 2.03
N THR A 171 6.10 -4.94 1.11
CA THR A 171 4.71 -4.52 0.87
C THR A 171 4.32 -4.78 -0.57
N VAL A 172 3.13 -5.32 -0.75
CA VAL A 172 2.46 -5.42 -2.05
C VAL A 172 1.13 -4.70 -1.94
N LEU A 173 0.97 -3.65 -2.71
CA LEU A 173 -0.27 -2.92 -2.85
C LEU A 173 -0.92 -3.30 -4.18
N ARG A 174 -1.96 -4.10 -4.13
CA ARG A 174 -2.65 -4.67 -5.30
C ARG A 174 -4.08 -4.21 -5.34
N TYR A 175 -4.59 -3.99 -6.54
CA TYR A 175 -5.99 -3.65 -6.73
C TYR A 175 -6.59 -4.35 -7.94
N LEU A 176 -7.89 -4.62 -7.85
CA LEU A 176 -8.72 -5.16 -8.92
C LEU A 176 -9.93 -4.24 -9.13
N TYR A 177 -10.22 -3.96 -10.38
CA TYR A 177 -11.43 -3.25 -10.81
C TYR A 177 -12.26 -4.18 -11.68
N ILE A 178 -13.43 -4.52 -11.19
CA ILE A 178 -14.38 -5.45 -11.83
C ILE A 178 -15.65 -4.69 -12.11
N THR A 179 -16.11 -4.71 -13.36
CA THR A 179 -17.28 -3.93 -13.76
C THR A 179 -17.96 -4.53 -14.98
N ASP A 180 -19.21 -4.15 -15.19
CA ASP A 180 -19.88 -4.40 -16.45
C ASP A 180 -19.15 -3.73 -17.61
N PRO A 181 -19.13 -4.34 -18.81
CA PRO A 181 -18.46 -3.79 -19.98
C PRO A 181 -18.95 -2.39 -20.37
N LYS A 182 -20.22 -2.07 -20.11
CA LYS A 182 -20.81 -0.76 -20.41
C LYS A 182 -20.37 0.34 -19.44
N ALA A 183 -20.13 -0.02 -18.18
CA ALA A 183 -19.69 0.90 -17.13
C ALA A 183 -18.15 1.05 -17.10
N TYR A 184 -17.39 0.26 -17.89
CA TYR A 184 -15.95 0.20 -17.81
C TYR A 184 -15.28 1.52 -18.17
N ASN A 185 -14.66 2.16 -17.16
CA ASN A 185 -13.85 3.35 -17.33
C ASN A 185 -12.35 2.99 -17.30
N SER A 186 -11.71 2.99 -18.46
CA SER A 186 -10.29 2.62 -18.59
C SER A 186 -9.33 3.59 -17.89
N ASN A 187 -9.70 4.86 -17.73
CA ASN A 187 -8.88 5.84 -17.02
C ASN A 187 -8.98 5.64 -15.51
N PHE A 188 -10.19 5.42 -15.00
CA PHE A 188 -10.42 5.10 -13.60
C PHE A 188 -9.70 3.81 -13.20
N ALA A 189 -9.85 2.73 -13.98
CA ALA A 189 -9.19 1.45 -13.77
C ALA A 189 -7.66 1.56 -13.63
N ARG A 190 -7.03 2.43 -14.45
CA ARG A 190 -5.57 2.56 -14.47
C ARG A 190 -5.02 3.61 -13.53
N ARG A 191 -5.77 4.65 -13.27
CA ARG A 191 -5.27 5.85 -12.59
C ARG A 191 -5.96 6.15 -11.27
N GLY A 192 -7.13 5.59 -11.00
CA GLY A 192 -7.91 5.91 -9.79
C GLY A 192 -7.10 5.70 -8.50
N VAL A 193 -6.60 4.49 -8.29
CA VAL A 193 -5.79 4.18 -7.10
C VAL A 193 -4.47 4.94 -7.11
N SER A 194 -3.79 5.03 -8.27
CA SER A 194 -2.54 5.78 -8.37
C SER A 194 -2.73 7.27 -8.10
N PHE A 195 -3.88 7.83 -8.50
CA PHE A 195 -4.22 9.22 -8.20
C PHE A 195 -4.40 9.44 -6.69
N ALA A 196 -5.11 8.53 -6.02
CA ALA A 196 -5.28 8.61 -4.57
C ALA A 196 -3.94 8.54 -3.83
N LEU A 197 -3.02 7.71 -4.31
CA LEU A 197 -1.69 7.58 -3.71
C LEU A 197 -0.72 8.72 -4.06
N ASN A 198 -1.00 9.50 -5.10
CA ASN A 198 -0.13 10.61 -5.52
C ASN A 198 -0.05 11.76 -4.50
N GLN A 199 -1.00 11.86 -3.57
CA GLN A 199 -0.87 12.81 -2.46
C GLN A 199 0.40 12.59 -1.62
N HIS A 200 0.88 11.35 -1.58
CA HIS A 200 2.11 10.96 -0.88
C HIS A 200 3.37 11.17 -1.72
N ALA A 201 3.22 11.65 -2.96
CA ALA A 201 4.33 11.91 -3.84
C ALA A 201 5.10 13.16 -3.42
N SER A 202 6.43 13.08 -3.48
CA SER A 202 7.30 14.23 -3.33
C SER A 202 8.39 14.20 -4.38
N LYS A 203 8.61 15.34 -5.05
CA LYS A 203 9.71 15.47 -6.02
C LYS A 203 11.07 15.23 -5.38
N ALA A 204 11.23 15.60 -4.11
CA ALA A 204 12.46 15.41 -3.37
C ALA A 204 12.66 13.94 -2.97
N PHE A 205 11.60 13.21 -2.67
CA PHE A 205 11.65 11.86 -2.10
C PHE A 205 11.20 10.81 -3.11
N ASN A 206 10.04 10.22 -2.89
CA ASN A 206 9.55 9.09 -3.69
C ASN A 206 8.09 9.32 -4.12
N GLU A 207 7.62 8.50 -5.06
CA GLU A 207 6.24 8.55 -5.54
C GLU A 207 5.74 7.14 -5.89
N PHE A 208 4.41 6.97 -5.89
CA PHE A 208 3.78 5.73 -6.30
C PHE A 208 3.50 5.71 -7.80
N TYR A 209 3.86 4.61 -8.42
CA TYR A 209 3.57 4.35 -9.82
C TYR A 209 2.71 3.11 -10.00
N TYR A 210 1.91 3.15 -11.02
CA TYR A 210 1.22 2.02 -11.55
C TYR A 210 2.21 1.04 -12.20
N ASN A 211 2.22 -0.22 -11.74
CA ASN A 211 3.11 -1.23 -12.26
C ASN A 211 2.61 -1.81 -13.59
N ARG A 212 3.14 -1.31 -14.69
CA ARG A 212 2.83 -1.82 -16.03
C ARG A 212 3.21 -3.28 -16.22
N GLY A 213 4.24 -3.76 -15.51
CA GLY A 213 4.73 -5.13 -15.61
C GLY A 213 3.74 -6.16 -15.10
N VAL A 214 2.90 -5.79 -14.13
CA VAL A 214 1.90 -6.67 -13.50
C VAL A 214 0.48 -6.39 -13.99
N ALA A 215 0.25 -5.25 -14.64
CA ALA A 215 -1.06 -4.90 -15.12
C ALA A 215 -1.67 -5.93 -16.07
N THR A 216 -2.99 -6.06 -16.03
CA THR A 216 -3.72 -6.89 -17.00
C THR A 216 -3.60 -6.36 -18.43
N ARG A 217 -3.23 -5.08 -18.58
CA ARG A 217 -2.94 -4.49 -19.88
C ARG A 217 -1.70 -5.11 -20.52
N VAL A 218 -1.78 -5.39 -21.79
CA VAL A 218 -0.62 -5.78 -22.62
C VAL A 218 -0.29 -4.61 -23.53
N ASP A 219 0.94 -4.08 -23.43
CA ASP A 219 1.36 -2.95 -24.23
C ASP A 219 1.64 -3.36 -25.68
N TYR A 220 1.33 -2.46 -26.62
CA TYR A 220 1.64 -2.62 -28.03
C TYR A 220 3.11 -2.31 -28.28
N HIS A 221 3.76 -3.08 -29.15
CA HIS A 221 5.12 -2.80 -29.60
C HIS A 221 5.13 -1.49 -30.40
N PHE A 222 6.05 -0.58 -30.02
CA PHE A 222 6.13 0.76 -30.61
C PHE A 222 4.80 1.54 -30.64
N GLY A 223 3.87 1.20 -29.72
CA GLY A 223 2.57 1.86 -29.62
C GLY A 223 1.57 1.51 -30.73
N LYS A 224 1.95 0.74 -31.75
CA LYS A 224 1.12 0.46 -32.94
C LYS A 224 0.91 -1.03 -33.21
N ILE A 225 1.90 -1.87 -32.95
CA ILE A 225 1.86 -3.28 -33.31
C ILE A 225 1.37 -4.10 -32.14
N PRO A 226 0.24 -4.84 -32.26
CA PRO A 226 -0.21 -5.72 -31.20
C PRO A 226 0.81 -6.83 -30.97
N PRO A 227 1.13 -7.17 -29.70
CA PRO A 227 2.05 -8.26 -29.43
C PRO A 227 1.46 -9.60 -29.86
N LEU A 228 2.34 -10.54 -30.18
CA LEU A 228 1.94 -11.90 -30.53
C LEU A 228 1.01 -12.46 -29.43
N PHE A 229 -0.07 -13.15 -29.84
CA PHE A 229 -1.05 -13.76 -28.94
C PHE A 229 -1.69 -12.78 -27.94
N TYR A 230 -1.95 -11.54 -28.34
CA TYR A 230 -2.48 -10.48 -27.48
C TYR A 230 -3.63 -10.94 -26.56
N LYS A 231 -4.65 -11.59 -27.13
CA LYS A 231 -5.83 -12.07 -26.37
C LYS A 231 -5.43 -13.09 -25.29
N HIS A 232 -4.59 -14.06 -25.63
CA HIS A 232 -4.14 -15.09 -24.70
C HIS A 232 -3.27 -14.50 -23.58
N ARG A 233 -2.39 -13.56 -23.93
CA ARG A 233 -1.55 -12.84 -22.94
C ARG A 233 -2.39 -11.99 -22.01
N TYR A 234 -3.38 -11.29 -22.54
CA TYR A 234 -4.31 -10.49 -21.73
C TYR A 234 -5.06 -11.37 -20.73
N LEU A 235 -5.66 -12.47 -21.20
CA LEU A 235 -6.39 -13.42 -20.36
C LEU A 235 -5.49 -14.09 -19.31
N ALA A 236 -4.27 -14.50 -19.70
CA ALA A 236 -3.31 -15.10 -18.75
C ALA A 236 -2.94 -14.13 -17.63
N ARG A 237 -2.77 -12.83 -17.95
CA ARG A 237 -2.51 -11.78 -16.95
C ARG A 237 -3.71 -11.56 -16.01
N GLN A 238 -4.94 -11.56 -16.55
CA GLN A 238 -6.15 -11.48 -15.72
C GLN A 238 -6.27 -12.67 -14.77
N ARG A 239 -6.06 -13.89 -15.26
CA ARG A 239 -6.04 -15.10 -14.42
C ARG A 239 -5.00 -15.02 -13.32
N LYS A 240 -3.79 -14.58 -13.65
CA LYS A 240 -2.69 -14.49 -12.68
C LYS A 240 -2.97 -13.46 -11.59
N ILE A 241 -3.34 -12.22 -11.94
CA ILE A 241 -3.58 -11.16 -10.96
C ILE A 241 -4.77 -11.49 -10.06
N TYR A 242 -5.84 -12.04 -10.62
CA TYR A 242 -7.03 -12.45 -9.88
C TYR A 242 -6.70 -13.56 -8.88
N ARG A 243 -5.97 -14.61 -9.31
CA ARG A 243 -5.48 -15.65 -8.42
C ARG A 243 -4.61 -15.11 -7.30
N HIS A 244 -3.62 -14.28 -7.61
CA HIS A 244 -2.74 -13.66 -6.62
C HIS A 244 -3.51 -12.82 -5.60
N TYR A 245 -4.58 -12.15 -6.03
CA TYR A 245 -5.44 -11.40 -5.13
C TYR A 245 -6.18 -12.33 -4.16
N ARG A 246 -6.81 -13.37 -4.67
CA ARG A 246 -7.57 -14.33 -3.85
C ARG A 246 -6.70 -15.11 -2.88
N GLU A 247 -5.53 -15.53 -3.32
CA GLU A 247 -4.55 -16.27 -2.50
C GLU A 247 -3.78 -15.37 -1.54
N ARG A 248 -4.00 -14.05 -1.57
CA ARG A 248 -3.21 -13.06 -0.79
C ARG A 248 -1.71 -13.27 -0.99
N TYR A 249 -1.31 -13.52 -2.23
CA TYR A 249 0.03 -13.94 -2.58
C TYR A 249 1.04 -12.79 -2.45
N ILE A 250 2.08 -13.00 -1.64
CA ILE A 250 3.26 -12.13 -1.53
C ILE A 250 4.42 -12.77 -2.29
N TYR A 251 5.08 -11.98 -3.11
CA TYR A 251 6.22 -12.45 -3.89
C TYR A 251 7.37 -12.92 -3.00
N PRO A 252 8.08 -13.99 -3.43
CA PRO A 252 9.18 -14.54 -2.65
C PRO A 252 10.36 -13.57 -2.50
N GLN A 253 11.09 -13.68 -1.40
CA GLN A 253 12.26 -12.84 -1.10
C GLN A 253 13.54 -13.38 -1.70
N THR A 254 13.67 -14.69 -1.81
CA THR A 254 14.90 -15.37 -2.20
C THR A 254 14.87 -15.82 -3.66
N PHE A 255 16.07 -15.94 -4.24
CA PHE A 255 16.24 -16.50 -5.59
C PHE A 255 15.71 -17.93 -5.69
N VAL A 256 15.93 -18.73 -4.65
CA VAL A 256 15.48 -20.15 -4.59
C VAL A 256 13.95 -20.23 -4.66
N GLU A 257 13.25 -19.39 -3.89
CA GLU A 257 11.78 -19.32 -3.94
C GLU A 257 11.29 -18.89 -5.32
N ASN A 258 11.98 -17.95 -5.98
CA ASN A 258 11.67 -17.52 -7.35
C ASN A 258 11.80 -18.66 -8.36
N VAL A 259 12.80 -19.54 -8.20
CA VAL A 259 12.98 -20.73 -9.07
C VAL A 259 11.83 -21.71 -8.92
N PHE A 260 11.31 -21.90 -7.70
CA PHE A 260 10.14 -22.76 -7.47
C PHE A 260 8.85 -22.17 -8.05
N GLU A 261 8.72 -20.85 -8.09
CA GLU A 261 7.60 -20.17 -8.75
C GLU A 261 7.66 -20.33 -10.29
N PHE A 262 8.85 -20.53 -10.84
CA PHE A 262 9.10 -20.70 -12.28
C PHE A 262 8.54 -22.02 -12.87
N LYS A 263 8.02 -22.93 -12.04
CA LYS A 263 7.42 -24.22 -12.48
C LYS A 263 6.23 -24.10 -13.44
N GLY A 264 5.78 -22.89 -13.76
CA GLY A 264 4.76 -22.62 -14.75
C GLY A 264 5.20 -21.53 -15.72
N PHE A 265 6.27 -21.76 -16.51
CA PHE A 265 6.60 -20.85 -17.61
C PHE A 265 5.48 -20.86 -18.65
N HIS A 266 4.47 -20.05 -18.38
CA HIS A 266 3.46 -19.76 -19.38
C HIS A 266 4.00 -18.69 -20.33
N PHE A 267 4.28 -19.07 -21.55
CA PHE A 267 4.69 -18.18 -22.64
C PHE A 267 3.83 -16.91 -22.71
N TYR A 268 2.55 -17.00 -22.36
CA TYR A 268 1.63 -15.88 -22.38
C TYR A 268 1.82 -14.85 -21.23
N ILE A 269 2.55 -15.19 -20.17
CA ILE A 269 2.86 -14.24 -19.08
C ILE A 269 4.28 -13.67 -19.20
N TRP A 270 4.93 -13.88 -20.29
CA TRP A 270 6.22 -13.24 -20.54
C TRP A 270 6.13 -11.72 -20.40
N GLY A 271 7.10 -11.13 -19.69
CA GLY A 271 7.09 -9.71 -19.32
C GLY A 271 6.27 -9.38 -18.06
N TRP A 272 5.83 -10.39 -17.30
CA TRP A 272 5.34 -10.17 -15.94
C TRP A 272 6.51 -9.78 -15.04
N LYS A 273 6.47 -8.56 -14.54
CA LYS A 273 7.51 -8.03 -13.65
C LYS A 273 6.85 -7.55 -12.36
N SER A 274 6.66 -8.49 -11.45
CA SER A 274 6.29 -8.15 -10.09
C SER A 274 7.44 -7.47 -9.37
N SER A 275 7.15 -6.48 -8.58
CA SER A 275 8.13 -5.80 -7.75
C SER A 275 7.54 -5.63 -6.37
N ARG A 276 8.30 -6.04 -5.37
CA ARG A 276 8.01 -5.68 -3.98
C ARG A 276 8.53 -4.28 -3.74
N MET A 277 7.88 -3.56 -2.87
CA MET A 277 8.40 -2.34 -2.29
C MET A 277 8.58 -2.52 -0.80
N VAL A 278 9.53 -1.85 -0.22
CA VAL A 278 9.72 -1.83 1.23
C VAL A 278 9.17 -0.52 1.77
N LEU A 279 8.27 -0.64 2.74
CA LEU A 279 7.70 0.50 3.46
C LEU A 279 7.95 0.32 4.95
N ASN A 280 8.29 1.40 5.63
CA ASN A 280 8.39 1.41 7.08
C ASN A 280 7.01 1.57 7.75
N THR A 281 6.96 1.43 9.06
CA THR A 281 5.72 1.55 9.85
C THR A 281 5.02 2.89 9.67
N GLU A 282 5.76 4.01 9.58
CA GLU A 282 5.18 5.35 9.39
C GLU A 282 4.53 5.50 8.01
N ALA A 283 5.22 5.03 6.96
CA ALA A 283 4.68 5.03 5.61
C ALA A 283 3.43 4.14 5.48
N LEU A 284 3.43 2.97 6.13
CA LEU A 284 2.26 2.08 6.17
C LEU A 284 1.08 2.72 6.89
N ALA A 285 1.30 3.34 8.06
CA ALA A 285 0.27 4.06 8.80
C ALA A 285 -0.30 5.24 8.00
N THR A 286 0.53 5.88 7.16
CA THR A 286 0.09 6.97 6.28
C THR A 286 -0.82 6.47 5.17
N ILE A 287 -0.52 5.31 4.57
CA ILE A 287 -1.32 4.75 3.47
C ILE A 287 -2.61 4.13 3.98
N TYR A 288 -2.56 3.50 5.15
CA TYR A 288 -3.71 2.84 5.75
C TYR A 288 -3.68 2.94 7.28
N HIS A 289 -4.74 3.51 7.81
CA HIS A 289 -5.09 3.54 9.24
C HIS A 289 -6.60 3.47 9.36
N LEU A 290 -7.10 3.32 10.58
CA LEU A 290 -8.54 3.37 10.81
C LEU A 290 -9.04 4.79 10.54
N PRO A 291 -10.10 4.96 9.71
CA PRO A 291 -10.56 6.29 9.30
C PRO A 291 -11.05 7.09 10.50
N THR A 292 -10.70 8.36 10.52
CA THR A 292 -11.15 9.30 11.56
C THR A 292 -12.64 9.62 11.44
N LYS A 293 -13.25 10.07 12.54
CA LYS A 293 -14.70 10.41 12.58
C LYS A 293 -15.14 11.39 11.47
N PRO A 294 -14.39 12.45 11.12
CA PRO A 294 -14.75 13.35 10.03
C PRO A 294 -14.85 12.68 8.67
N VAL A 295 -13.93 11.76 8.37
CA VAL A 295 -13.92 11.00 7.11
C VAL A 295 -15.10 10.02 7.04
N MET A 296 -15.38 9.35 8.14
CA MET A 296 -16.54 8.43 8.25
C MET A 296 -17.89 9.13 8.11
N SER A 297 -17.95 10.44 8.36
CA SER A 297 -19.19 11.23 8.22
C SER A 297 -19.44 11.70 6.77
N SER A 298 -18.50 11.49 5.85
CA SER A 298 -18.68 11.90 4.46
C SER A 298 -19.82 11.10 3.82
N GLN A 299 -20.66 11.77 3.02
CA GLN A 299 -21.86 11.20 2.39
C GLN A 299 -21.55 10.08 1.38
N LEU A 300 -20.28 9.93 0.98
CA LEU A 300 -19.82 8.96 -0.01
C LEU A 300 -19.59 7.56 0.57
N ILE A 301 -19.43 7.44 1.90
CA ILE A 301 -19.26 6.15 2.55
C ILE A 301 -20.65 5.65 2.95
N ARG A 302 -21.13 4.56 2.35
CA ARG A 302 -22.31 3.86 2.82
C ARG A 302 -22.04 3.39 4.25
N LYS A 303 -22.71 4.02 5.21
CA LYS A 303 -22.70 3.53 6.59
C LYS A 303 -23.36 2.16 6.60
N VAL A 304 -22.60 1.12 6.86
CA VAL A 304 -23.17 -0.14 7.32
C VAL A 304 -23.72 0.20 8.72
N GLU A 305 -25.02 0.06 8.91
CA GLU A 305 -25.61 0.19 10.24
C GLU A 305 -25.06 -0.94 11.11
N ALA A 306 -23.98 -0.65 11.83
CA ALA A 306 -23.50 -1.53 12.87
C ALA A 306 -24.54 -1.56 13.98
N ARG A 307 -25.15 -2.69 14.24
CA ARG A 307 -25.98 -2.92 15.40
C ARG A 307 -25.06 -2.77 16.61
N LYS A 308 -25.31 -1.77 17.46
CA LYS A 308 -24.65 -1.67 18.76
C LYS A 308 -25.00 -2.94 19.55
N ILE A 309 -24.12 -3.89 19.55
CA ILE A 309 -24.13 -4.98 20.51
C ILE A 309 -23.43 -4.42 21.74
N GLY A 310 -24.13 -4.35 22.87
CA GLY A 310 -23.55 -3.91 24.10
C GLY A 310 -22.33 -4.77 24.51
N PRO A 311 -21.49 -4.29 25.43
CA PRO A 311 -20.32 -5.03 25.87
C PRO A 311 -20.74 -6.44 26.32
N PRO A 312 -19.90 -7.47 26.06
CA PRO A 312 -20.21 -8.83 26.46
C PRO A 312 -20.54 -8.88 27.95
N MET A 313 -21.64 -9.56 28.31
CA MET A 313 -22.06 -9.73 29.70
C MET A 313 -20.91 -10.34 30.50
N GLY A 314 -20.37 -9.58 31.46
CA GLY A 314 -19.26 -10.02 32.30
C GLY A 314 -18.12 -9.03 32.51
N LEU A 315 -18.08 -7.93 31.76
CA LEU A 315 -17.14 -6.83 32.05
C LEU A 315 -17.78 -5.89 33.05
N ALA A 316 -17.21 -5.81 34.25
CA ALA A 316 -17.59 -4.83 35.28
C ALA A 316 -17.36 -3.42 34.69
N ILE A 317 -18.43 -2.66 34.55
CA ILE A 317 -18.37 -1.25 34.18
C ILE A 317 -17.88 -0.50 35.43
N TYR A 318 -16.60 -0.13 35.42
CA TYR A 318 -16.08 0.83 36.42
C TYR A 318 -16.57 2.22 35.98
N GLY A 319 -17.54 2.76 36.78
CA GLY A 319 -17.91 4.17 36.59
C GLY A 319 -19.36 4.57 36.82
N GLU A 320 -20.17 3.81 37.56
CA GLU A 320 -21.40 4.33 38.12
C GLU A 320 -21.31 4.24 39.66
N GLU A 321 -20.74 5.27 40.25
CA GLU A 321 -21.02 5.59 41.68
C GLU A 321 -22.40 6.24 41.75
N GLY A 322 -23.30 5.56 42.48
CA GLY A 322 -24.34 6.20 43.25
C GLY A 322 -25.71 6.36 42.62
N GLU A 323 -26.48 5.29 42.64
CA GLU A 323 -27.87 5.44 43.03
C GLU A 323 -28.22 4.30 44.02
N SER A 324 -28.34 4.70 45.29
CA SER A 324 -28.81 3.83 46.36
C SER A 324 -30.24 3.37 46.05
N ALA A 325 -30.38 2.09 45.71
CA ALA A 325 -31.68 1.48 45.67
C ALA A 325 -32.29 1.43 47.07
N ASP A 326 -33.25 2.30 47.32
CA ASP A 326 -34.20 2.17 48.39
C ASP A 326 -34.92 0.82 48.31
N LEU A 327 -34.68 -0.04 49.27
CA LEU A 327 -35.45 -1.25 49.49
C LEU A 327 -36.73 -0.87 50.25
N PRO A 328 -37.92 -1.07 49.66
CA PRO A 328 -39.16 -0.92 50.41
C PRO A 328 -39.49 -2.18 51.22
N GLY A 329 -39.58 -2.04 52.51
CA GLY A 329 -40.51 -2.82 53.34
C GLY A 329 -39.99 -4.04 54.06
N LEU A 330 -39.49 -3.84 55.29
CA LEU A 330 -39.72 -4.75 56.40
C LEU A 330 -40.47 -3.98 57.45
N GLN A 331 -41.78 -4.04 57.40
CA GLN A 331 -42.62 -3.90 58.60
C GLN A 331 -42.86 -5.29 59.15
N LYS A 332 -42.44 -5.39 60.43
CA LYS A 332 -42.79 -6.41 61.44
C LYS A 332 -42.80 -7.86 61.02
#